data_79e6fc61c3dd6ba560601a283cabe674
#
_entry.id   79e6fc61c3dd6ba560601a283cabe674
#
_cell.length_a   1.000
_cell.length_b   1.000
_cell.length_c   1.000
_cell.angle_alpha   90.00
_cell.angle_beta   90.00
_cell.angle_gamma   90.00
#
_symmetry.space_group_name_H-M   'P 1'
#
loop_
_entity.id
_entity.type
_entity.pdbx_description
1 polymer ?
#
loop_
_entity_poly.entity_id
_entity_poly.type
_entity_poly.pdbx_seq_one_letter_code
_entity_poly.pdbx_strand_id
1 'polypeptide(L)'
;MKGANFMNQEKIGKFIAECRKKKNMTQQELAEKLGVSDRTVGNWENGRNMPDLSLFKPLCTELEITLNELLSGENLTKENYQEKSEENILDTIDYSNKKIVKYSKLIYLLLIIFGLFIVITAITIFPSESSWGSIYSALGVTIFTIGISLNFKHLGLLKQSIILVVTVLMTLSVLLFTDYMNVKRNHVAPRFRLVTATTGDVIYYDTLFYDVYRCHFDEEDEYWVIEKNGNPSIEELIDYCK
;
A
#
# COMPACT_ATOMS: atom_id res chain seq x y z
N MET A 1 -11.07 -32.52 7.59
CA MET A 1 -10.33 -31.49 8.34
C MET A 1 -11.39 -30.58 8.99
N LYS A 2 -11.62 -30.72 10.31
CA LYS A 2 -12.53 -29.85 11.08
C LYS A 2 -11.90 -28.45 11.06
N GLY A 3 -12.67 -27.43 10.64
CA GLY A 3 -12.21 -26.06 10.58
C GLY A 3 -11.65 -25.64 11.94
N ALA A 4 -10.53 -24.90 11.90
CA ALA A 4 -9.91 -24.31 13.06
C ALA A 4 -10.99 -23.59 13.87
N ASN A 5 -11.13 -23.99 15.12
CA ASN A 5 -12.09 -23.40 16.04
C ASN A 5 -11.61 -21.98 16.34
N PHE A 6 -12.16 -21.00 15.63
CA PHE A 6 -11.93 -19.59 15.91
C PHE A 6 -12.33 -19.31 17.36
N MET A 7 -11.56 -18.46 18.06
CA MET A 7 -12.01 -17.84 19.30
C MET A 7 -13.48 -17.48 19.14
N ASN A 8 -14.33 -18.19 19.84
CA ASN A 8 -15.78 -18.02 19.70
C ASN A 8 -16.19 -16.74 20.41
N GLN A 9 -16.16 -15.63 19.69
CA GLN A 9 -16.44 -14.30 20.22
C GLN A 9 -17.82 -14.23 20.92
N GLU A 10 -18.78 -14.98 20.41
CA GLU A 10 -20.12 -15.07 21.02
C GLU A 10 -20.08 -15.80 22.36
N LYS A 11 -19.33 -16.90 22.46
CA LYS A 11 -19.16 -17.65 23.71
C LYS A 11 -18.45 -16.82 24.75
N ILE A 12 -17.34 -16.15 24.35
CA ILE A 12 -16.56 -15.26 25.23
C ILE A 12 -17.43 -14.09 25.69
N GLY A 13 -18.20 -13.47 24.79
CA GLY A 13 -19.07 -12.36 25.15
C GLY A 13 -20.14 -12.74 26.15
N LYS A 14 -20.81 -13.89 25.96
CA LYS A 14 -21.77 -14.43 26.91
C LYS A 14 -21.12 -14.70 28.28
N PHE A 15 -19.93 -15.24 28.31
CA PHE A 15 -19.18 -15.50 29.55
C PHE A 15 -18.82 -14.20 30.29
N ILE A 16 -18.39 -13.16 29.58
CA ILE A 16 -18.17 -11.83 30.17
C ILE A 16 -19.45 -11.33 30.82
N ALA A 17 -20.61 -11.42 30.12
CA ALA A 17 -21.89 -10.99 30.67
C ALA A 17 -22.30 -11.78 31.91
N GLU A 18 -22.08 -13.09 31.93
CA GLU A 18 -22.36 -13.95 33.07
C GLU A 18 -21.48 -13.59 34.28
N CYS A 19 -20.19 -13.43 34.09
CA CYS A 19 -19.26 -13.05 35.16
C CYS A 19 -19.57 -11.69 35.75
N ARG A 20 -19.89 -10.69 34.88
CA ARG A 20 -20.31 -9.35 35.31
C ARG A 20 -21.62 -9.43 36.14
N LYS A 21 -22.61 -10.15 35.67
CA LYS A 21 -23.90 -10.33 36.38
C LYS A 21 -23.72 -11.02 37.73
N LYS A 22 -22.85 -12.04 37.81
CA LYS A 22 -22.52 -12.72 39.07
C LYS A 22 -21.94 -11.73 40.12
N LYS A 23 -21.29 -10.67 39.65
CA LYS A 23 -20.76 -9.59 40.52
C LYS A 23 -21.77 -8.44 40.71
N ASN A 24 -23.00 -8.58 40.27
CA ASN A 24 -24.05 -7.57 40.34
C ASN A 24 -23.66 -6.21 39.70
N MET A 25 -22.78 -6.21 38.72
CA MET A 25 -22.38 -4.99 38.00
C MET A 25 -23.26 -4.75 36.78
N THR A 26 -23.55 -3.49 36.49
CA THR A 26 -24.12 -3.04 35.21
C THR A 26 -23.05 -2.97 34.12
N GLN A 27 -23.43 -2.91 32.85
CA GLN A 27 -22.49 -2.68 31.75
C GLN A 27 -21.74 -1.36 31.91
N GLN A 28 -22.41 -0.32 32.38
CA GLN A 28 -21.84 0.98 32.64
C GLN A 28 -20.75 0.93 33.72
N GLU A 29 -21.02 0.29 34.88
CA GLU A 29 -20.04 0.16 35.97
C GLU A 29 -18.79 -0.62 35.52
N LEU A 30 -18.94 -1.68 34.72
CA LEU A 30 -17.78 -2.39 34.17
C LEU A 30 -17.02 -1.51 33.18
N ALA A 31 -17.73 -0.73 32.36
CA ALA A 31 -17.13 0.18 31.40
C ALA A 31 -16.31 1.29 32.07
N GLU A 32 -16.86 1.90 33.13
CA GLU A 32 -16.17 2.92 33.94
C GLU A 32 -14.86 2.41 34.53
N LYS A 33 -14.88 1.19 35.09
CA LYS A 33 -13.69 0.54 35.67
C LYS A 33 -12.60 0.24 34.64
N LEU A 34 -13.01 -0.04 33.39
CA LEU A 34 -12.09 -0.37 32.29
C LEU A 34 -11.70 0.85 31.43
N GLY A 35 -12.27 2.04 31.70
CA GLY A 35 -12.04 3.26 30.91
C GLY A 35 -12.56 3.19 29.49
N VAL A 36 -13.70 2.48 29.27
CA VAL A 36 -14.34 2.34 27.97
C VAL A 36 -15.81 2.80 28.03
N SER A 37 -16.50 2.82 26.88
CA SER A 37 -17.94 3.12 26.88
C SER A 37 -18.79 1.89 27.23
N ASP A 38 -19.97 2.10 27.80
CA ASP A 38 -20.98 1.06 28.03
C ASP A 38 -21.37 0.32 26.76
N ARG A 39 -21.47 1.04 25.64
CA ARG A 39 -21.68 0.49 24.30
C ARG A 39 -20.56 -0.49 23.90
N THR A 40 -19.32 -0.21 24.28
CA THR A 40 -18.17 -1.09 24.03
C THR A 40 -18.33 -2.41 24.77
N VAL A 41 -18.68 -2.37 26.07
CA VAL A 41 -18.97 -3.57 26.86
C VAL A 41 -20.16 -4.34 26.26
N GLY A 42 -21.23 -3.64 25.88
CA GLY A 42 -22.37 -4.25 25.22
C GLY A 42 -22.01 -4.94 23.89
N ASN A 43 -21.09 -4.39 23.12
CA ASN A 43 -20.60 -5.04 21.89
C ASN A 43 -19.81 -6.31 22.17
N TRP A 44 -18.99 -6.33 23.24
CA TRP A 44 -18.27 -7.55 23.64
C TRP A 44 -19.25 -8.64 24.09
N GLU A 45 -20.18 -8.31 24.96
CA GLU A 45 -21.18 -9.25 25.49
C GLU A 45 -22.07 -9.87 24.42
N ASN A 46 -22.34 -9.11 23.33
CA ASN A 46 -23.07 -9.58 22.15
C ASN A 46 -22.19 -10.26 21.10
N GLY A 47 -20.91 -10.46 21.34
CA GLY A 47 -19.99 -11.11 20.42
C GLY A 47 -19.74 -10.34 19.12
N ARG A 48 -20.02 -9.03 19.07
CA ARG A 48 -19.80 -8.21 17.88
C ARG A 48 -18.33 -7.89 17.65
N ASN A 49 -17.57 -7.74 18.72
CA ASN A 49 -16.13 -7.58 18.72
C ASN A 49 -15.52 -8.12 20.02
N MET A 50 -14.20 -8.32 20.01
CA MET A 50 -13.45 -8.72 21.19
C MET A 50 -12.90 -7.48 21.89
N PRO A 51 -12.68 -7.53 23.22
CA PRO A 51 -11.86 -6.55 23.93
C PRO A 51 -10.46 -6.46 23.28
N ASP A 52 -9.82 -5.30 23.38
CA ASP A 52 -8.42 -5.15 22.99
C ASP A 52 -7.51 -5.95 23.96
N LEU A 53 -6.37 -6.43 23.45
CA LEU A 53 -5.41 -7.21 24.27
C LEU A 53 -4.92 -6.45 25.51
N SER A 54 -4.84 -5.12 25.41
CA SER A 54 -4.48 -4.26 26.56
C SER A 54 -5.51 -4.31 27.69
N LEU A 55 -6.76 -4.62 27.37
CA LEU A 55 -7.87 -4.70 28.32
C LEU A 55 -8.06 -6.09 28.92
N PHE A 56 -7.39 -7.13 28.41
CA PHE A 56 -7.57 -8.49 28.92
C PHE A 56 -7.21 -8.60 30.40
N LYS A 57 -6.05 -8.07 30.81
CA LYS A 57 -5.64 -8.11 32.21
C LYS A 57 -6.56 -7.31 33.14
N PRO A 58 -6.91 -6.04 32.85
CA PRO A 58 -7.91 -5.31 33.62
C PRO A 58 -9.26 -6.02 33.72
N LEU A 59 -9.78 -6.53 32.59
CA LEU A 59 -11.05 -7.25 32.53
C LEU A 59 -11.05 -8.51 33.40
N CYS A 60 -9.98 -9.32 33.30
CA CYS A 60 -9.81 -10.51 34.13
C CYS A 60 -9.76 -10.16 35.62
N THR A 61 -9.09 -9.06 35.98
CA THR A 61 -9.00 -8.59 37.39
C THR A 61 -10.38 -8.16 37.88
N GLU A 62 -11.13 -7.37 37.14
CA GLU A 62 -12.44 -6.88 37.55
C GLU A 62 -13.49 -8.01 37.65
N LEU A 63 -13.40 -9.00 36.76
CA LEU A 63 -14.31 -10.14 36.73
C LEU A 63 -13.86 -11.29 37.66
N GLU A 64 -12.64 -11.23 38.22
CA GLU A 64 -12.01 -12.31 39.03
C GLU A 64 -11.96 -13.67 38.28
N ILE A 65 -11.56 -13.62 37.02
CA ILE A 65 -11.37 -14.78 36.18
C ILE A 65 -9.93 -14.85 35.65
N THR A 66 -9.50 -16.01 35.26
CA THR A 66 -8.20 -16.19 34.59
C THR A 66 -8.30 -15.82 33.11
N LEU A 67 -7.15 -15.50 32.49
CA LEU A 67 -7.08 -15.25 31.06
C LEU A 67 -7.55 -16.47 30.24
N ASN A 68 -7.22 -17.66 30.67
CA ASN A 68 -7.64 -18.89 30.01
C ASN A 68 -9.15 -19.10 30.06
N GLU A 69 -9.80 -18.80 31.17
CA GLU A 69 -11.25 -18.84 31.28
C GLU A 69 -11.92 -17.79 30.38
N LEU A 70 -11.38 -16.57 30.34
CA LEU A 70 -11.86 -15.55 29.42
C LEU A 70 -11.79 -16.00 27.96
N LEU A 71 -10.64 -16.53 27.52
CA LEU A 71 -10.44 -16.99 26.14
C LEU A 71 -11.23 -18.26 25.78
N SER A 72 -11.42 -19.15 26.74
CA SER A 72 -12.26 -20.33 26.59
C SER A 72 -13.77 -20.01 26.64
N GLY A 73 -14.14 -18.85 27.22
CA GLY A 73 -15.54 -18.46 27.42
C GLY A 73 -16.29 -19.37 28.40
N GLU A 74 -15.58 -19.94 29.38
CA GLU A 74 -16.13 -20.84 30.41
C GLU A 74 -15.18 -20.96 31.62
N ASN A 75 -15.73 -21.38 32.78
CA ASN A 75 -14.91 -21.71 33.93
C ASN A 75 -14.13 -22.98 33.68
N LEU A 76 -12.83 -22.98 33.98
CA LEU A 76 -11.94 -24.13 33.76
C LEU A 76 -11.73 -24.94 35.03
N THR A 77 -11.77 -26.27 34.91
CA THR A 77 -11.37 -27.19 35.97
C THR A 77 -9.88 -27.47 35.87
N LYS A 78 -9.29 -28.00 36.97
CA LYS A 78 -7.86 -28.38 36.98
C LYS A 78 -7.51 -29.44 35.93
N GLU A 79 -8.47 -30.29 35.55
CA GLU A 79 -8.28 -31.41 34.62
C GLU A 79 -8.19 -30.94 33.17
N ASN A 80 -8.94 -29.92 32.77
CA ASN A 80 -8.97 -29.43 31.40
C ASN A 80 -8.16 -28.13 31.18
N TYR A 81 -7.53 -27.59 32.25
CA TYR A 81 -6.83 -26.31 32.21
C TYR A 81 -5.66 -26.33 31.24
N GLN A 82 -4.86 -27.38 31.21
CA GLN A 82 -3.65 -27.46 30.39
C GLN A 82 -4.01 -27.54 28.89
N GLU A 83 -4.95 -28.42 28.54
CA GLU A 83 -5.43 -28.56 27.16
C GLU A 83 -6.02 -27.26 26.62
N LYS A 84 -6.85 -26.60 27.40
CA LYS A 84 -7.46 -25.32 27.05
C LYS A 84 -6.43 -24.18 26.99
N SER A 85 -5.40 -24.22 27.81
CA SER A 85 -4.31 -23.22 27.77
C SER A 85 -3.54 -23.28 26.45
N GLU A 86 -3.22 -24.49 25.97
CA GLU A 86 -2.53 -24.66 24.67
C GLU A 86 -3.42 -24.25 23.50
N GLU A 87 -4.70 -24.64 23.49
CA GLU A 87 -5.68 -24.26 22.49
C GLU A 87 -5.83 -22.73 22.40
N ASN A 88 -5.99 -22.07 23.56
CA ASN A 88 -6.14 -20.60 23.67
C ASN A 88 -4.91 -19.84 23.16
N ILE A 89 -3.70 -20.35 23.38
CA ILE A 89 -2.45 -19.74 22.87
C ILE A 89 -2.45 -19.81 21.34
N LEU A 90 -2.75 -20.96 20.76
CA LEU A 90 -2.80 -21.14 19.31
C LEU A 90 -3.87 -20.26 18.68
N ASP A 91 -5.07 -20.21 19.23
CA ASP A 91 -6.16 -19.36 18.76
C ASP A 91 -5.83 -17.88 18.84
N THR A 92 -5.15 -17.45 19.93
CA THR A 92 -4.70 -16.05 20.08
C THR A 92 -3.65 -15.66 19.04
N ILE A 93 -2.70 -16.55 18.76
CA ILE A 93 -1.70 -16.34 17.71
C ILE A 93 -2.37 -16.23 16.34
N ASP A 94 -3.30 -17.11 16.03
CA ASP A 94 -4.04 -17.09 14.75
C ASP A 94 -4.89 -15.82 14.58
N TYR A 95 -5.57 -15.40 15.64
CA TYR A 95 -6.34 -14.15 15.64
C TYR A 95 -5.44 -12.93 15.39
N SER A 96 -4.31 -12.85 16.10
CA SER A 96 -3.33 -11.78 15.94
C SER A 96 -2.76 -11.74 14.52
N ASN A 97 -2.37 -12.89 13.99
CA ASN A 97 -1.84 -13.01 12.64
C ASN A 97 -2.85 -12.56 11.57
N LYS A 98 -4.13 -12.92 11.70
CA LYS A 98 -5.19 -12.50 10.77
C LYS A 98 -5.41 -10.99 10.80
N LYS A 99 -5.37 -10.38 11.99
CA LYS A 99 -5.49 -8.92 12.15
C LYS A 99 -4.32 -8.20 11.47
N ILE A 100 -3.09 -8.67 11.69
CA ILE A 100 -1.88 -8.13 11.06
C ILE A 100 -1.96 -8.24 9.53
N VAL A 101 -2.36 -9.40 8.99
CA VAL A 101 -2.49 -9.61 7.55
C VAL A 101 -3.54 -8.67 6.93
N LYS A 102 -4.65 -8.42 7.61
CA LYS A 102 -5.68 -7.49 7.14
C LYS A 102 -5.17 -6.06 7.04
N TYR A 103 -4.46 -5.57 8.06
CA TYR A 103 -3.89 -4.22 8.05
C TYR A 103 -2.76 -4.08 7.03
N SER A 104 -1.91 -5.08 6.88
CA SER A 104 -0.83 -5.02 5.89
C SER A 104 -1.36 -4.94 4.45
N LYS A 105 -2.43 -5.67 4.11
CA LYS A 105 -3.08 -5.57 2.79
C LYS A 105 -3.64 -4.16 2.52
N LEU A 106 -4.23 -3.52 3.54
CA LEU A 106 -4.71 -2.15 3.41
C LEU A 106 -3.55 -1.17 3.14
N ILE A 107 -2.44 -1.32 3.87
CA ILE A 107 -1.24 -0.47 3.67
C ILE A 107 -0.69 -0.66 2.24
N TYR A 108 -0.62 -1.89 1.73
CA TYR A 108 -0.14 -2.14 0.36
C TYR A 108 -1.05 -1.50 -0.68
N LEU A 109 -2.37 -1.57 -0.50
CA LEU A 109 -3.34 -0.90 -1.37
C LEU A 109 -3.15 0.63 -1.34
N LEU A 110 -2.95 1.22 -0.16
CA LEU A 110 -2.69 2.65 -0.02
C LEU A 110 -1.40 3.08 -0.72
N LEU A 111 -0.33 2.28 -0.63
CA LEU A 111 0.92 2.55 -1.35
C LEU A 111 0.72 2.51 -2.87
N ILE A 112 -0.05 1.56 -3.39
CA ILE A 112 -0.37 1.46 -4.82
C ILE A 112 -1.13 2.71 -5.29
N ILE A 113 -2.19 3.10 -4.57
CA ILE A 113 -3.01 4.28 -4.91
C ILE A 113 -2.16 5.56 -4.82
N PHE A 114 -1.36 5.70 -3.77
CA PHE A 114 -0.52 6.89 -3.55
C PHE A 114 0.58 7.01 -4.61
N GLY A 115 1.25 5.90 -4.96
CA GLY A 115 2.23 5.88 -6.05
C GLY A 115 1.63 6.29 -7.40
N LEU A 116 0.45 5.76 -7.73
CA LEU A 116 -0.29 6.13 -8.94
C LEU A 116 -0.70 7.61 -8.93
N PHE A 117 -1.17 8.11 -7.79
CA PHE A 117 -1.53 9.52 -7.61
C PHE A 117 -0.33 10.44 -7.88
N ILE A 118 0.86 10.12 -7.36
CA ILE A 118 2.08 10.89 -7.62
C ILE A 118 2.43 10.90 -9.11
N VAL A 119 2.34 9.75 -9.80
CA VAL A 119 2.62 9.68 -11.26
C VAL A 119 1.66 10.57 -12.04
N ILE A 120 0.36 10.49 -11.78
CA ILE A 120 -0.66 11.30 -12.46
C ILE A 120 -0.40 12.79 -12.19
N THR A 121 -0.15 13.15 -10.94
CA THR A 121 0.14 14.53 -10.54
C THR A 121 1.40 15.06 -11.23
N ALA A 122 2.46 14.25 -11.33
CA ALA A 122 3.69 14.62 -12.01
C ALA A 122 3.48 14.90 -13.50
N ILE A 123 2.62 14.12 -14.16
CA ILE A 123 2.32 14.30 -15.58
C ILE A 123 1.42 15.52 -15.82
N THR A 124 0.50 15.84 -14.92
CA THR A 124 -0.50 16.90 -15.11
C THR A 124 -0.03 18.26 -14.67
N ILE A 125 0.75 18.37 -13.59
CA ILE A 125 1.15 19.65 -13.00
C ILE A 125 2.44 20.18 -13.63
N PHE A 126 3.44 19.31 -13.88
CA PHE A 126 4.73 19.78 -14.38
C PHE A 126 4.75 19.85 -15.92
N PRO A 127 5.23 20.97 -16.49
CA PRO A 127 5.48 21.07 -17.93
C PRO A 127 6.45 19.97 -18.41
N SER A 128 6.34 19.58 -19.68
CA SER A 128 7.22 18.55 -20.27
C SER A 128 8.70 18.97 -20.27
N GLU A 129 8.98 20.25 -20.30
CA GLU A 129 10.34 20.82 -20.23
C GLU A 129 10.96 20.75 -18.83
N SER A 130 10.16 20.54 -17.78
CA SER A 130 10.61 20.49 -16.40
C SER A 130 11.18 19.11 -16.03
N SER A 131 12.42 19.07 -15.54
CA SER A 131 13.03 17.84 -14.99
C SER A 131 12.31 17.31 -13.74
N TRP A 132 11.56 18.16 -13.04
CA TRP A 132 10.79 17.77 -11.86
C TRP A 132 9.70 16.75 -12.20
N GLY A 133 9.05 16.87 -13.36
CA GLY A 133 8.03 15.92 -13.81
C GLY A 133 8.57 14.49 -13.92
N SER A 134 9.78 14.29 -14.45
CA SER A 134 10.42 12.98 -14.54
C SER A 134 10.84 12.43 -13.17
N ILE A 135 11.38 13.27 -12.28
CA ILE A 135 11.78 12.89 -10.92
C ILE A 135 10.56 12.40 -10.12
N TYR A 136 9.47 13.17 -10.10
CA TYR A 136 8.25 12.77 -9.39
C TYR A 136 7.59 11.55 -10.02
N SER A 137 7.63 11.39 -11.34
CA SER A 137 7.15 10.17 -12.00
C SER A 137 7.94 8.94 -11.58
N ALA A 138 9.27 9.04 -11.51
CA ALA A 138 10.13 7.94 -11.03
C ALA A 138 9.85 7.59 -9.56
N LEU A 139 9.66 8.60 -8.70
CA LEU A 139 9.29 8.39 -7.30
C LEU A 139 7.94 7.68 -7.18
N GLY A 140 6.93 8.12 -7.94
CA GLY A 140 5.61 7.52 -7.95
C GLY A 140 5.63 6.06 -8.43
N VAL A 141 6.38 5.76 -9.49
CA VAL A 141 6.60 4.37 -9.98
C VAL A 141 7.26 3.52 -8.91
N THR A 142 8.26 4.04 -8.21
CA THR A 142 8.96 3.29 -7.14
C THR A 142 7.99 2.92 -6.03
N ILE A 143 7.18 3.86 -5.53
CA ILE A 143 6.20 3.61 -4.47
C ILE A 143 5.12 2.61 -4.94
N PHE A 144 4.62 2.78 -6.16
CA PHE A 144 3.63 1.90 -6.78
C PHE A 144 4.12 0.46 -6.90
N THR A 145 5.33 0.26 -7.43
CA THR A 145 5.91 -1.09 -7.62
C THR A 145 6.25 -1.76 -6.29
N ILE A 146 6.69 -1.01 -5.27
CA ILE A 146 6.85 -1.52 -3.90
C ILE A 146 5.52 -2.00 -3.36
N GLY A 147 4.45 -1.22 -3.49
CA GLY A 147 3.10 -1.59 -3.04
C GLY A 147 2.61 -2.90 -3.68
N ILE A 148 2.82 -3.07 -4.99
CA ILE A 148 2.50 -4.32 -5.70
C ILE A 148 3.36 -5.48 -5.19
N SER A 149 4.68 -5.32 -5.11
CA SER A 149 5.61 -6.36 -4.66
C SER A 149 5.26 -6.87 -3.27
N LEU A 150 4.95 -5.99 -2.33
CA LEU A 150 4.57 -6.34 -0.96
C LEU A 150 3.25 -7.13 -0.90
N ASN A 151 2.31 -6.87 -1.80
CA ASN A 151 1.06 -7.63 -1.88
C ASN A 151 1.29 -9.12 -2.22
N PHE A 152 2.38 -9.43 -2.92
CA PHE A 152 2.77 -10.79 -3.32
C PHE A 152 3.86 -11.41 -2.43
N LYS A 153 4.12 -10.86 -1.25
CA LYS A 153 5.13 -11.34 -0.29
C LYS A 153 4.99 -12.85 0.04
N HIS A 154 3.77 -13.40 -0.01
CA HIS A 154 3.50 -14.81 0.27
C HIS A 154 4.05 -15.80 -0.78
N LEU A 155 4.48 -15.33 -1.96
CA LEU A 155 4.97 -16.18 -3.05
C LEU A 155 6.45 -16.57 -2.92
N GLY A 156 7.15 -16.07 -1.89
CA GLY A 156 8.58 -16.27 -1.69
C GLY A 156 9.45 -15.27 -2.49
N LEU A 157 10.69 -15.11 -2.06
CA LEU A 157 11.60 -14.04 -2.52
C LEU A 157 11.82 -14.04 -4.04
N LEU A 158 12.07 -15.19 -4.65
CA LEU A 158 12.31 -15.28 -6.10
C LEU A 158 11.11 -14.80 -6.94
N LYS A 159 9.91 -15.29 -6.63
CA LYS A 159 8.70 -14.91 -7.36
C LYS A 159 8.35 -13.43 -7.11
N GLN A 160 8.55 -12.96 -5.89
CA GLN A 160 8.35 -11.56 -5.55
C GLN A 160 9.30 -10.63 -6.33
N SER A 161 10.58 -11.00 -6.47
CA SER A 161 11.55 -10.25 -7.26
C SER A 161 11.20 -10.22 -8.74
N ILE A 162 10.74 -11.33 -9.30
CA ILE A 162 10.27 -11.39 -10.70
C ILE A 162 9.08 -10.45 -10.90
N ILE A 163 8.09 -10.47 -10.01
CA ILE A 163 6.93 -9.57 -10.08
C ILE A 163 7.37 -8.12 -10.01
N LEU A 164 8.31 -7.78 -9.13
CA LEU A 164 8.86 -6.43 -9.02
C LEU A 164 9.50 -5.98 -10.35
N VAL A 165 10.38 -6.79 -10.92
CA VAL A 165 11.05 -6.47 -12.20
C VAL A 165 10.03 -6.31 -13.33
N VAL A 166 9.08 -7.24 -13.45
CA VAL A 166 8.05 -7.17 -14.50
C VAL A 166 7.18 -5.93 -14.35
N THR A 167 6.76 -5.58 -13.12
CA THR A 167 5.94 -4.37 -12.90
C THR A 167 6.73 -3.09 -13.18
N VAL A 168 8.00 -3.01 -12.83
CA VAL A 168 8.87 -1.88 -13.18
C VAL A 168 8.99 -1.74 -14.70
N LEU A 169 9.30 -2.81 -15.40
CA LEU A 169 9.43 -2.78 -16.86
C LEU A 169 8.12 -2.39 -17.55
N MET A 170 6.99 -2.92 -17.11
CA MET A 170 5.68 -2.55 -17.66
C MET A 170 5.33 -1.08 -17.42
N THR A 171 5.53 -0.58 -16.21
CA THR A 171 5.24 0.83 -15.89
C THR A 171 6.14 1.80 -16.63
N LEU A 172 7.43 1.50 -16.75
CA LEU A 172 8.36 2.29 -17.56
C LEU A 172 7.97 2.27 -19.05
N SER A 173 7.63 1.11 -19.60
CA SER A 173 7.16 0.99 -21.00
C SER A 173 5.94 1.88 -21.26
N VAL A 174 4.96 1.88 -20.36
CA VAL A 174 3.76 2.72 -20.49
C VAL A 174 4.12 4.20 -20.43
N LEU A 175 5.00 4.61 -19.48
CA LEU A 175 5.41 6.02 -19.36
C LEU A 175 6.18 6.49 -20.60
N LEU A 176 7.14 5.72 -21.09
CA LEU A 176 7.91 6.07 -22.29
C LEU A 176 7.04 6.10 -23.54
N PHE A 177 6.11 5.15 -23.68
CA PHE A 177 5.17 5.13 -24.79
C PHE A 177 4.21 6.34 -24.75
N THR A 178 3.68 6.69 -23.59
CA THR A 178 2.81 7.88 -23.45
C THR A 178 3.57 9.18 -23.73
N ASP A 179 4.83 9.27 -23.31
CA ASP A 179 5.69 10.42 -23.60
C ASP A 179 5.95 10.54 -25.11
N TYR A 180 6.36 9.46 -25.76
CA TYR A 180 6.53 9.41 -27.23
C TYR A 180 5.27 9.86 -27.99
N MET A 181 4.10 9.35 -27.59
CA MET A 181 2.83 9.72 -28.22
C MET A 181 2.48 11.20 -27.98
N ASN A 182 2.85 11.73 -26.82
CA ASN A 182 2.63 13.15 -26.51
C ASN A 182 3.53 14.05 -27.36
N VAL A 183 4.81 13.74 -27.47
CA VAL A 183 5.75 14.43 -28.38
C VAL A 183 5.22 14.41 -29.83
N LYS A 184 4.84 13.24 -30.32
CA LYS A 184 4.39 13.06 -31.70
C LYS A 184 3.08 13.79 -32.03
N ARG A 185 2.14 13.87 -31.09
CA ARG A 185 0.82 14.48 -31.34
C ARG A 185 0.76 15.97 -31.04
N ASN A 186 1.44 16.38 -29.97
CA ASN A 186 1.29 17.72 -29.40
C ASN A 186 2.53 18.59 -29.64
N HIS A 187 3.58 18.08 -30.29
CA HIS A 187 4.82 18.80 -30.55
C HIS A 187 5.37 19.48 -29.28
N VAL A 188 5.55 18.70 -28.23
CA VAL A 188 6.08 19.13 -26.95
C VAL A 188 7.41 18.42 -26.65
N ALA A 189 8.28 19.06 -25.88
CA ALA A 189 9.56 18.47 -25.49
C ALA A 189 9.35 17.13 -24.77
N PRO A 190 10.19 16.11 -25.03
CA PRO A 190 10.12 14.83 -24.34
C PRO A 190 10.41 15.01 -22.84
N ARG A 191 9.60 14.35 -22.01
CA ARG A 191 9.72 14.42 -20.55
C ARG A 191 10.90 13.56 -20.04
N PHE A 192 11.10 12.40 -20.66
CA PHE A 192 12.17 11.46 -20.29
C PHE A 192 13.38 11.58 -21.23
N ARG A 193 13.94 12.78 -21.32
CA ARG A 193 15.16 13.08 -22.07
C ARG A 193 16.41 12.84 -21.23
N LEU A 194 17.47 12.40 -21.88
CA LEU A 194 18.79 12.20 -21.28
C LEU A 194 19.62 13.47 -21.40
N VAL A 195 19.61 14.08 -22.59
CA VAL A 195 20.36 15.28 -22.89
C VAL A 195 19.47 16.30 -23.60
N THR A 196 19.75 17.57 -23.41
CA THR A 196 19.20 18.67 -24.19
C THR A 196 20.36 19.56 -24.64
N ALA A 197 20.49 19.77 -25.95
CA ALA A 197 21.48 20.66 -26.53
C ALA A 197 20.76 21.72 -27.38
N THR A 198 21.29 22.95 -27.36
CA THR A 198 20.78 24.04 -28.20
C THR A 198 21.91 24.56 -29.06
N THR A 199 21.68 24.63 -30.38
CA THR A 199 22.66 25.12 -31.35
C THR A 199 21.96 26.02 -32.34
N GLY A 200 22.20 27.33 -32.25
CA GLY A 200 21.50 28.30 -33.09
C GLY A 200 19.99 28.33 -32.79
N ASP A 201 19.20 28.08 -33.82
CA ASP A 201 17.73 27.99 -33.80
C ASP A 201 17.21 26.55 -33.66
N VAL A 202 18.08 25.57 -33.33
CA VAL A 202 17.74 24.17 -33.17
C VAL A 202 17.91 23.73 -31.73
N ILE A 203 16.88 23.10 -31.15
CA ILE A 203 16.94 22.39 -29.87
C ILE A 203 16.87 20.89 -30.13
N TYR A 204 17.89 20.18 -29.67
CA TYR A 204 17.99 18.74 -29.72
C TYR A 204 17.67 18.12 -28.37
N TYR A 205 16.82 17.08 -28.37
CA TYR A 205 16.49 16.29 -27.20
C TYR A 205 16.85 14.82 -27.45
N ASP A 206 17.83 14.31 -26.73
CA ASP A 206 18.18 12.91 -26.73
C ASP A 206 17.30 12.14 -25.75
N THR A 207 16.69 11.05 -26.19
CA THR A 207 15.94 10.13 -25.35
C THR A 207 16.46 8.70 -25.49
N LEU A 208 15.95 7.76 -24.69
CA LEU A 208 16.43 6.38 -24.68
C LEU A 208 16.20 5.65 -26.04
N PHE A 209 15.18 6.00 -26.81
CA PHE A 209 14.75 5.24 -28.00
C PHE A 209 14.62 6.09 -29.26
N TYR A 210 14.55 7.40 -29.17
CA TYR A 210 14.34 8.33 -30.26
C TYR A 210 14.98 9.69 -29.94
N ASP A 211 15.27 10.43 -30.99
CA ASP A 211 15.75 11.78 -30.93
C ASP A 211 14.69 12.75 -31.40
N VAL A 212 14.67 13.95 -30.84
CA VAL A 212 13.73 15.01 -31.21
C VAL A 212 14.50 16.27 -31.52
N TYR A 213 14.20 16.84 -32.68
CA TYR A 213 14.73 18.12 -33.12
C TYR A 213 13.58 19.10 -33.16
N ARG A 214 13.74 20.24 -32.52
CA ARG A 214 12.86 21.40 -32.61
C ARG A 214 13.59 22.43 -33.43
N CYS A 215 13.20 22.58 -34.68
CA CYS A 215 13.83 23.45 -35.67
C CYS A 215 13.13 24.78 -35.73
N HIS A 216 13.88 25.85 -36.00
CA HIS A 216 13.42 27.25 -36.05
C HIS A 216 12.70 27.65 -34.75
N PHE A 217 13.35 27.35 -33.63
CA PHE A 217 12.81 27.63 -32.29
C PHE A 217 12.47 29.13 -32.13
N ASP A 218 11.23 29.42 -31.68
CA ASP A 218 10.64 30.76 -31.57
C ASP A 218 10.43 31.53 -32.88
N GLU A 219 10.46 30.86 -34.05
CA GLU A 219 10.13 31.44 -35.36
C GLU A 219 8.73 31.02 -35.83
N GLU A 220 8.16 31.72 -36.81
CA GLU A 220 6.82 31.42 -37.32
C GLU A 220 6.73 30.10 -38.07
N ASP A 221 7.85 29.57 -38.54
CA ASP A 221 7.99 28.30 -39.26
C ASP A 221 8.59 27.16 -38.39
N GLU A 222 8.44 27.24 -37.07
CA GLU A 222 8.86 26.23 -36.14
C GLU A 222 8.24 24.85 -36.49
N TYR A 223 9.08 23.82 -36.60
CA TYR A 223 8.63 22.43 -36.79
C TYR A 223 9.42 21.41 -35.98
N TRP A 224 8.87 20.21 -35.85
CA TRP A 224 9.41 19.15 -35.02
C TRP A 224 9.72 17.90 -35.86
N VAL A 225 10.93 17.37 -35.71
CA VAL A 225 11.40 16.14 -36.37
C VAL A 225 11.65 15.09 -35.28
N ILE A 226 11.15 13.89 -35.48
CA ILE A 226 11.35 12.75 -34.58
C ILE A 226 12.05 11.66 -35.37
N GLU A 227 13.21 11.26 -34.92
CA GLU A 227 14.04 10.25 -35.57
C GLU A 227 14.41 9.11 -34.63
N LYS A 228 14.98 8.05 -35.19
CA LYS A 228 15.55 6.98 -34.41
C LYS A 228 16.84 7.45 -33.77
N ASN A 229 17.04 7.13 -32.50
CA ASN A 229 18.24 7.51 -31.75
C ASN A 229 19.53 7.22 -32.53
N GLY A 230 20.32 8.25 -32.83
CA GLY A 230 21.51 8.20 -33.67
C GLY A 230 22.75 8.93 -33.11
N ASN A 231 22.62 9.66 -31.98
CA ASN A 231 23.68 10.50 -31.43
C ASN A 231 24.37 11.39 -32.52
N PRO A 232 23.64 12.30 -33.16
CA PRO A 232 24.17 13.11 -34.25
C PRO A 232 25.31 14.03 -33.79
N SER A 233 26.24 14.32 -34.71
CA SER A 233 27.24 15.37 -34.50
C SER A 233 26.59 16.75 -34.56
N ILE A 234 27.26 17.79 -34.02
CA ILE A 234 26.77 19.18 -34.04
C ILE A 234 26.55 19.67 -35.48
N GLU A 235 27.36 19.21 -36.45
CA GLU A 235 27.24 19.58 -37.86
C GLU A 235 25.99 18.92 -38.48
N GLU A 236 25.68 17.67 -38.13
CA GLU A 236 24.47 16.98 -38.57
C GLU A 236 23.21 17.64 -37.97
N LEU A 237 23.25 18.17 -36.74
CA LEU A 237 22.14 18.89 -36.10
C LEU A 237 21.68 20.08 -36.94
N ILE A 238 22.62 20.86 -37.52
CA ILE A 238 22.33 22.02 -38.36
C ILE A 238 21.76 21.61 -39.71
N ASP A 239 22.19 20.47 -40.24
CA ASP A 239 21.74 19.97 -41.54
C ASP A 239 20.32 19.39 -41.51
N TYR A 240 19.85 18.88 -40.35
CA TYR A 240 18.50 18.37 -40.16
C TYR A 240 17.40 19.44 -40.24
N CYS A 241 17.74 20.69 -40.00
CA CYS A 241 16.81 21.80 -39.93
C CYS A 241 16.94 22.79 -41.12
N LYS A 242 17.67 22.41 -42.19
CA LYS A 242 17.71 23.18 -43.43
C LYS A 242 16.63 22.70 -44.38
#